data_cf2a02e222a456bdd6dce73f84b8be7b
#
_entry.id   cf2a02e222a456bdd6dce73f84b8be7b
#
_cell.length_a   1.000
_cell.length_b   1.000
_cell.length_c   1.000
_cell.angle_alpha   90.00
_cell.angle_beta   90.00
_cell.angle_gamma   90.00
#
_symmetry.space_group_name_H-M   'P 1'
#
loop_
_entity.id
_entity.type
_entity.pdbx_description
1 polymer ?
#
loop_
_entity_poly.entity_id
_entity_poly.type
_entity_poly.pdbx_seq_one_letter_code
_entity_poly.pdbx_strand_id
1 'polypeptide(L)'
;MKKILIPALTAALLCSSAFALENSVAPKVTDIKNHSPKTGLIVGNSYSFYNCGVHGYLRGLTRENKQDWKARIVTISSGRLSYHDVEQYMGPHEMDPYVKKDEKGNLINPMFDVVILQGMSTEPIAEKSIPTFKKFLKQHVATVKAKGAEPIVVDTWARQNKPEDTKKLADSIISAANESDAIVLPVGLAFAESLKQRPDLVMHQKDKSHPTAAGSYLYGAMLYGLLFKKSPEGMAYLGECEKPLKPEDAKFLQKLAWD
;
A
#
# COMPACT_ATOMS: atom_id res chain seq x y z
N MET A 1 -29.39 -38.24 -48.50
CA MET A 1 -28.79 -37.97 -47.17
C MET A 1 -27.86 -36.80 -47.30
N LYS A 2 -28.29 -35.59 -46.91
CA LYS A 2 -27.46 -34.36 -46.97
C LYS A 2 -26.80 -34.17 -45.61
N LYS A 3 -25.46 -34.17 -45.56
CA LYS A 3 -24.65 -33.87 -44.38
C LYS A 3 -24.62 -32.35 -44.17
N ILE A 4 -25.16 -31.90 -43.05
CA ILE A 4 -25.08 -30.51 -42.60
C ILE A 4 -23.74 -30.35 -41.87
N LEU A 5 -22.81 -29.53 -42.41
CA LEU A 5 -21.61 -29.08 -41.72
C LEU A 5 -22.01 -27.91 -40.83
N ILE A 6 -21.76 -28.06 -39.52
CA ILE A 6 -21.86 -26.96 -38.55
C ILE A 6 -20.48 -26.30 -38.47
N PRO A 7 -20.36 -25.00 -38.69
CA PRO A 7 -19.06 -24.34 -38.50
C PRO A 7 -18.77 -24.17 -37.01
N ALA A 8 -17.61 -24.62 -36.58
CA ALA A 8 -17.10 -24.40 -35.25
C ALA A 8 -16.79 -22.89 -35.08
N LEU A 9 -17.51 -22.27 -34.18
CA LEU A 9 -17.29 -20.89 -33.76
C LEU A 9 -16.07 -20.88 -32.81
N THR A 10 -14.89 -20.53 -33.32
CA THR A 10 -13.70 -20.26 -32.53
C THR A 10 -13.89 -18.95 -31.77
N ALA A 11 -14.21 -19.04 -30.49
CA ALA A 11 -14.18 -17.91 -29.59
C ALA A 11 -12.71 -17.49 -29.41
N ALA A 12 -12.31 -16.40 -30.03
CA ALA A 12 -11.06 -15.75 -29.74
C ALA A 12 -11.15 -15.17 -28.33
N LEU A 13 -10.46 -15.78 -27.36
CA LEU A 13 -10.16 -15.15 -26.09
C LEU A 13 -9.28 -13.91 -26.41
N LEU A 14 -9.90 -12.74 -26.33
CA LEU A 14 -9.18 -11.48 -26.21
C LEU A 14 -8.53 -11.49 -24.83
N CYS A 15 -7.30 -11.99 -24.76
CA CYS A 15 -6.39 -11.75 -23.66
C CYS A 15 -6.14 -10.23 -23.64
N SER A 16 -6.85 -9.50 -22.78
CA SER A 16 -6.47 -8.13 -22.44
C SER A 16 -5.12 -8.23 -21.76
N SER A 17 -4.05 -8.00 -22.52
CA SER A 17 -2.72 -7.76 -21.98
C SER A 17 -2.80 -6.45 -21.21
N ALA A 18 -3.11 -6.54 -19.89
CA ALA A 18 -2.73 -5.52 -18.97
C ALA A 18 -1.22 -5.32 -19.18
N PHE A 19 -0.82 -4.15 -19.63
CA PHE A 19 0.58 -3.77 -19.69
C PHE A 19 1.07 -3.65 -18.26
N ALA A 20 1.43 -4.78 -17.66
CA ALA A 20 2.17 -4.79 -16.42
C ALA A 20 3.44 -3.97 -16.67
N LEU A 21 3.66 -2.94 -15.87
CA LEU A 21 4.99 -2.33 -15.77
C LEU A 21 5.95 -3.50 -15.47
N GLU A 22 6.85 -3.79 -16.42
CA GLU A 22 7.73 -4.96 -16.32
C GLU A 22 8.68 -4.79 -15.14
N ASN A 23 8.32 -5.35 -14.00
CA ASN A 23 9.26 -5.54 -12.91
C ASN A 23 10.22 -6.65 -13.28
N SER A 24 11.51 -6.43 -13.07
CA SER A 24 12.51 -7.50 -13.24
C SER A 24 12.47 -8.51 -12.10
N VAL A 25 11.90 -8.11 -10.96
CA VAL A 25 11.82 -8.93 -9.74
C VAL A 25 10.36 -9.16 -9.40
N ALA A 26 9.94 -10.42 -9.35
CA ALA A 26 8.60 -10.78 -8.89
C ALA A 26 8.54 -10.89 -7.35
N PRO A 27 7.45 -10.45 -6.71
CA PRO A 27 7.25 -10.66 -5.28
C PRO A 27 7.04 -12.15 -4.98
N LYS A 28 7.65 -12.64 -3.90
CA LYS A 28 7.45 -14.02 -3.42
C LYS A 28 6.13 -14.18 -2.67
N VAL A 29 5.74 -13.17 -1.89
CA VAL A 29 4.52 -13.15 -1.11
C VAL A 29 3.59 -12.12 -1.72
N THR A 30 2.43 -12.57 -2.18
CA THR A 30 1.49 -11.75 -2.96
C THR A 30 0.18 -11.46 -2.25
N ASP A 31 -0.05 -12.10 -1.08
CA ASP A 31 -1.30 -11.94 -0.35
C ASP A 31 -1.10 -12.03 1.15
N ILE A 32 -1.98 -11.38 1.92
CA ILE A 32 -2.01 -11.46 3.38
C ILE A 32 -2.76 -12.72 3.84
N LYS A 33 -2.46 -13.16 5.06
CA LYS A 33 -3.10 -14.37 5.62
C LYS A 33 -4.50 -14.12 6.16
N ASN A 34 -4.75 -12.92 6.69
CA ASN A 34 -6.02 -12.55 7.30
C ASN A 34 -6.65 -11.37 6.55
N HIS A 35 -7.70 -11.62 5.77
CA HIS A 35 -8.48 -10.61 5.04
C HIS A 35 -9.59 -9.94 5.86
N SER A 36 -9.49 -10.00 7.17
CA SER A 36 -10.39 -9.29 8.08
C SER A 36 -9.61 -8.70 9.25
N PRO A 37 -8.48 -8.02 8.99
CA PRO A 37 -7.71 -7.39 10.06
C PRO A 37 -8.56 -6.28 10.69
N LYS A 38 -8.43 -6.12 12.00
CA LYS A 38 -9.15 -5.08 12.76
C LYS A 38 -8.26 -3.92 13.14
N THR A 39 -6.96 -4.15 13.21
CA THR A 39 -6.00 -3.15 13.68
C THR A 39 -4.75 -3.10 12.80
N GLY A 40 -4.30 -1.88 12.52
CA GLY A 40 -3.07 -1.65 11.76
C GLY A 40 -2.18 -0.57 12.35
N LEU A 41 -0.88 -0.73 12.16
CA LEU A 41 0.13 0.28 12.42
C LEU A 41 0.75 0.71 11.09
N ILE A 42 0.72 2.01 10.80
CA ILE A 42 1.36 2.59 9.63
C ILE A 42 2.60 3.34 10.09
N VAL A 43 3.77 2.88 9.65
CA VAL A 43 5.07 3.48 9.96
C VAL A 43 5.64 4.09 8.69
N GLY A 44 5.98 5.37 8.74
CA GLY A 44 6.48 6.03 7.54
C GLY A 44 6.91 7.49 7.76
N ASN A 45 6.71 8.28 6.74
CA ASN A 45 7.09 9.68 6.71
C ASN A 45 5.98 10.53 6.04
N SER A 46 6.34 11.68 5.52
CA SER A 46 5.40 12.59 4.85
C SER A 46 4.63 11.95 3.69
N TYR A 47 5.15 10.93 3.03
CA TYR A 47 4.44 10.22 1.96
C TYR A 47 3.17 9.51 2.46
N SER A 48 3.19 9.02 3.70
CA SER A 48 2.00 8.44 4.35
C SER A 48 1.17 9.46 5.11
N PHE A 49 1.74 10.62 5.49
CA PHE A 49 1.08 11.60 6.34
C PHE A 49 0.36 12.72 5.57
N TYR A 50 0.83 13.11 4.38
CA TYR A 50 0.23 14.21 3.61
C TYR A 50 -1.26 14.01 3.35
N ASN A 51 -1.98 15.11 3.14
CA ASN A 51 -3.41 15.14 2.85
C ASN A 51 -4.24 14.41 3.91
N CYS A 52 -4.01 14.71 5.19
CA CYS A 52 -4.65 14.07 6.36
C CYS A 52 -4.27 12.60 6.57
N GLY A 53 -3.22 12.14 5.90
CA GLY A 53 -2.66 10.80 6.06
C GLY A 53 -3.46 9.68 5.40
N VAL A 54 -2.73 8.70 4.89
CA VAL A 54 -3.31 7.53 4.23
C VAL A 54 -4.31 6.76 5.11
N HIS A 55 -4.09 6.78 6.44
CA HIS A 55 -5.02 6.17 7.40
C HIS A 55 -6.41 6.81 7.37
N GLY A 56 -6.51 8.10 7.06
CA GLY A 56 -7.78 8.82 6.89
C GLY A 56 -8.54 8.30 5.67
N TYR A 57 -7.89 8.16 4.53
CA TYR A 57 -8.49 7.60 3.31
C TYR A 57 -8.93 6.15 3.50
N LEU A 58 -8.06 5.32 4.08
CA LEU A 58 -8.41 3.93 4.40
C LEU A 58 -9.62 3.87 5.35
N ARG A 59 -9.66 4.74 6.38
CA ARG A 59 -10.79 4.83 7.31
C ARG A 59 -12.10 5.21 6.62
N GLY A 60 -12.07 6.14 5.67
CA GLY A 60 -13.25 6.51 4.89
C GLY A 60 -13.83 5.33 4.12
N LEU A 61 -12.98 4.62 3.38
CA LEU A 61 -13.36 3.42 2.64
C LEU A 61 -13.87 2.28 3.55
N THR A 62 -13.20 2.04 4.67
CA THR A 62 -13.61 1.00 5.62
C THR A 62 -14.93 1.32 6.31
N ARG A 63 -15.19 2.60 6.64
CA ARG A 63 -16.48 3.05 7.21
C ARG A 63 -17.63 2.85 6.24
N GLU A 64 -17.46 3.19 4.96
CA GLU A 64 -18.49 3.01 3.95
C GLU A 64 -18.92 1.55 3.85
N ASN A 65 -17.96 0.62 3.88
CA ASN A 65 -18.23 -0.82 3.85
C ASN A 65 -18.39 -1.47 5.23
N LYS A 66 -18.56 -0.69 6.29
CA LYS A 66 -18.80 -1.18 7.66
C LYS A 66 -17.74 -2.20 8.13
N GLN A 67 -16.47 -2.01 7.71
CA GLN A 67 -15.36 -2.81 8.22
C GLN A 67 -14.97 -2.33 9.63
N ASP A 68 -14.80 -3.26 10.56
CA ASP A 68 -14.26 -2.95 11.88
C ASP A 68 -12.74 -2.78 11.77
N TRP A 69 -12.31 -1.55 11.50
CA TRP A 69 -10.91 -1.21 11.28
C TRP A 69 -10.48 0.02 12.07
N LYS A 70 -9.33 -0.09 12.71
CA LYS A 70 -8.65 1.01 13.39
C LYS A 70 -7.17 1.01 13.01
N ALA A 71 -6.61 2.18 12.80
CA ALA A 71 -5.17 2.30 12.51
C ALA A 71 -4.51 3.39 13.34
N ARG A 72 -3.30 3.10 13.78
CA ARG A 72 -2.34 4.09 14.29
C ARG A 72 -1.39 4.44 13.14
N ILE A 73 -1.01 5.70 13.07
CA ILE A 73 0.07 6.16 12.18
C ILE A 73 1.18 6.78 13.01
N VAL A 74 2.42 6.37 12.74
CA VAL A 74 3.64 6.95 13.30
C VAL A 74 4.53 7.40 12.15
N THR A 75 4.77 8.70 12.07
CA THR A 75 5.57 9.28 11.00
C THR A 75 6.66 10.20 11.53
N ILE A 76 7.81 10.13 10.88
CA ILE A 76 8.94 11.05 11.10
C ILE A 76 9.16 11.81 9.80
N SER A 77 9.19 13.14 9.85
CA SER A 77 9.43 13.96 8.66
C SER A 77 10.75 13.55 7.99
N SER A 78 10.71 13.28 6.67
CA SER A 78 11.87 12.74 5.92
C SER A 78 12.47 11.46 6.51
N GLY A 79 11.72 10.75 7.36
CA GLY A 79 12.17 9.58 8.09
C GLY A 79 12.56 8.42 7.18
N ARG A 80 13.69 7.81 7.49
CA ARG A 80 14.15 6.53 6.95
C ARG A 80 13.64 5.40 7.85
N LEU A 81 13.63 4.17 7.36
CA LEU A 81 13.30 3.02 8.21
C LEU A 81 14.19 2.95 9.45
N SER A 82 15.46 3.33 9.33
CA SER A 82 16.42 3.35 10.45
C SER A 82 16.12 4.37 11.56
N TYR A 83 15.18 5.28 11.37
CA TYR A 83 14.78 6.28 12.38
C TYR A 83 13.63 5.80 13.26
N HIS A 84 12.99 4.70 12.87
CA HIS A 84 11.82 4.15 13.55
C HIS A 84 12.18 3.05 14.53
N ASP A 85 11.56 3.08 15.70
CA ASP A 85 11.57 1.98 16.66
C ASP A 85 10.24 1.23 16.59
N VAL A 86 10.12 0.34 15.61
CA VAL A 86 8.91 -0.44 15.36
C VAL A 86 8.57 -1.35 16.55
N GLU A 87 9.58 -1.81 17.28
CA GLU A 87 9.36 -2.63 18.46
C GLU A 87 8.63 -1.84 19.55
N GLN A 88 9.07 -0.62 19.83
CA GLN A 88 8.43 0.28 20.78
C GLN A 88 7.01 0.64 20.33
N TYR A 89 6.81 0.93 19.03
CA TYR A 89 5.49 1.30 18.50
C TYR A 89 4.46 0.18 18.62
N MET A 90 4.91 -1.06 18.57
CA MET A 90 4.08 -2.27 18.74
C MET A 90 3.94 -2.69 20.20
N GLY A 91 4.63 -2.02 21.12
CA GLY A 91 4.53 -2.28 22.55
C GLY A 91 3.21 -1.80 23.13
N PRO A 92 2.77 -2.39 24.25
CA PRO A 92 1.60 -1.93 24.95
C PRO A 92 1.86 -0.59 25.64
N HIS A 93 0.97 0.38 25.42
CA HIS A 93 0.88 1.59 26.20
C HIS A 93 -0.43 1.54 26.98
N GLU A 94 -0.43 1.72 28.29
CA GLU A 94 -1.61 1.57 29.14
C GLU A 94 -2.81 2.42 28.69
N MET A 95 -2.54 3.60 28.13
CA MET A 95 -3.54 4.54 27.62
C MET A 95 -3.90 4.31 26.15
N ASP A 96 -3.44 3.22 25.56
CA ASP A 96 -3.60 2.99 24.12
C ASP A 96 -4.98 2.43 23.80
N PRO A 97 -5.78 3.09 22.95
CA PRO A 97 -7.08 2.58 22.54
C PRO A 97 -7.02 1.30 21.69
N TYR A 98 -5.82 0.91 21.25
CA TYR A 98 -5.56 -0.32 20.47
C TYR A 98 -5.12 -1.49 21.34
N VAL A 99 -4.95 -1.28 22.65
CA VAL A 99 -4.63 -2.37 23.59
C VAL A 99 -5.77 -3.37 23.62
N LYS A 100 -5.47 -4.62 23.24
CA LYS A 100 -6.38 -5.76 23.38
C LYS A 100 -6.09 -6.45 24.70
N LYS A 101 -7.13 -6.71 25.51
CA LYS A 101 -7.03 -7.46 26.74
C LYS A 101 -8.00 -8.64 26.70
N ASP A 102 -7.58 -9.76 27.28
CA ASP A 102 -8.45 -10.89 27.51
C ASP A 102 -9.45 -10.61 28.68
N GLU A 103 -10.33 -11.56 28.97
CA GLU A 103 -11.31 -11.44 30.04
C GLU A 103 -10.68 -11.32 31.45
N LYS A 104 -9.42 -11.72 31.58
CA LYS A 104 -8.63 -11.62 32.82
C LYS A 104 -7.81 -10.33 32.91
N GLY A 105 -7.89 -9.47 31.88
CA GLY A 105 -7.13 -8.23 31.79
C GLY A 105 -5.70 -8.37 31.29
N ASN A 106 -5.26 -9.55 30.83
CA ASN A 106 -3.94 -9.73 30.23
C ASN A 106 -3.90 -9.16 28.82
N LEU A 107 -2.77 -8.64 28.42
CA LEU A 107 -2.53 -8.12 27.07
C LEU A 107 -2.59 -9.26 26.05
N ILE A 108 -3.36 -9.06 24.98
CA ILE A 108 -3.42 -9.98 23.83
C ILE A 108 -2.41 -9.52 22.76
N ASN A 109 -1.53 -10.40 22.33
CA ASN A 109 -0.72 -10.23 21.12
C ASN A 109 -1.38 -10.95 19.93
N PRO A 110 -1.34 -10.38 18.71
CA PRO A 110 -0.73 -9.08 18.39
C PRO A 110 -1.64 -7.91 18.77
N MET A 111 -1.03 -6.78 19.14
CA MET A 111 -1.77 -5.51 19.30
C MET A 111 -2.26 -4.98 17.94
N PHE A 112 -1.47 -5.21 16.90
CA PHE A 112 -1.83 -4.90 15.52
C PHE A 112 -1.85 -6.19 14.71
N ASP A 113 -2.87 -6.34 13.87
CA ASP A 113 -2.96 -7.47 12.95
C ASP A 113 -1.99 -7.31 11.78
N VAL A 114 -1.78 -6.06 11.33
CA VAL A 114 -0.86 -5.73 10.23
C VAL A 114 -0.01 -4.51 10.58
N VAL A 115 1.21 -4.47 10.02
CA VAL A 115 2.11 -3.30 10.11
C VAL A 115 2.57 -2.92 8.72
N ILE A 116 2.26 -1.69 8.31
CA ILE A 116 2.62 -1.12 7.03
C ILE A 116 3.91 -0.32 7.21
N LEU A 117 4.98 -0.68 6.47
CA LEU A 117 6.32 -0.11 6.56
C LEU A 117 6.62 0.68 5.28
N GLN A 118 6.75 2.01 5.39
CA GLN A 118 7.09 2.89 4.27
C GLN A 118 8.41 3.59 4.54
N GLY A 119 9.41 3.31 3.70
CA GLY A 119 10.73 3.92 3.75
C GLY A 119 10.77 5.33 3.11
N MET A 120 11.92 5.98 3.16
CA MET A 120 12.12 7.28 2.51
C MET A 120 12.26 7.09 0.99
N SER A 121 11.68 8.02 0.21
CA SER A 121 11.46 7.92 -1.24
C SER A 121 12.66 7.49 -2.09
N THR A 122 13.87 7.86 -1.72
CA THR A 122 15.10 7.52 -2.47
C THR A 122 16.01 6.54 -1.72
N GLU A 123 15.65 6.17 -0.48
CA GLU A 123 16.46 5.28 0.34
C GLU A 123 16.71 3.91 -0.32
N PRO A 124 15.72 3.31 -1.04
CA PRO A 124 15.92 2.02 -1.68
C PRO A 124 16.86 2.03 -2.89
N ILE A 125 17.13 3.20 -3.48
CA ILE A 125 17.89 3.30 -4.75
C ILE A 125 19.15 4.16 -4.66
N ALA A 126 19.31 4.94 -3.60
CA ALA A 126 20.53 5.72 -3.42
C ALA A 126 21.64 4.81 -2.86
N GLU A 127 22.72 4.63 -3.62
CA GLU A 127 23.81 3.67 -3.37
C GLU A 127 24.27 3.63 -1.90
N LYS A 128 24.47 4.81 -1.29
CA LYS A 128 24.89 4.93 0.11
C LYS A 128 23.86 4.49 1.14
N SER A 129 22.57 4.45 0.79
CA SER A 129 21.46 4.12 1.72
C SER A 129 20.92 2.70 1.55
N ILE A 130 21.13 2.05 0.41
CA ILE A 130 20.63 0.69 0.15
C ILE A 130 21.00 -0.31 1.26
N PRO A 131 22.25 -0.40 1.74
CA PRO A 131 22.59 -1.36 2.79
C PRO A 131 21.82 -1.10 4.09
N THR A 132 21.68 0.18 4.47
CA THR A 132 20.93 0.58 5.67
C THR A 132 19.44 0.30 5.50
N PHE A 133 18.87 0.62 4.36
CA PHE A 133 17.47 0.31 4.03
C PHE A 133 17.18 -1.19 4.17
N LYS A 134 17.96 -2.05 3.51
CA LYS A 134 17.81 -3.51 3.58
C LYS A 134 17.94 -4.04 5.01
N LYS A 135 18.94 -3.56 5.76
CA LYS A 135 19.17 -3.96 7.15
C LYS A 135 17.94 -3.67 8.02
N PHE A 136 17.45 -2.42 7.99
CA PHE A 136 16.34 -2.02 8.85
C PHE A 136 15.00 -2.58 8.38
N LEU A 137 14.78 -2.74 7.07
CA LEU A 137 13.61 -3.45 6.58
C LEU A 137 13.55 -4.87 7.12
N LYS A 138 14.64 -5.63 6.99
CA LYS A 138 14.74 -7.00 7.51
C LYS A 138 14.49 -7.05 9.02
N GLN A 139 15.09 -6.12 9.78
CA GLN A 139 14.92 -6.03 11.24
C GLN A 139 13.45 -5.76 11.61
N HIS A 140 12.81 -4.77 10.99
CA HIS A 140 11.41 -4.41 11.28
C HIS A 140 10.45 -5.52 10.88
N VAL A 141 10.65 -6.14 9.71
CA VAL A 141 9.84 -7.30 9.29
C VAL A 141 9.97 -8.44 10.31
N ALA A 142 11.17 -8.74 10.79
CA ALA A 142 11.38 -9.77 11.80
C ALA A 142 10.68 -9.42 13.12
N THR A 143 10.77 -8.17 13.58
CA THR A 143 10.08 -7.66 14.78
C THR A 143 8.56 -7.80 14.64
N VAL A 144 7.99 -7.38 13.50
CA VAL A 144 6.55 -7.47 13.23
C VAL A 144 6.07 -8.93 13.30
N LYS A 145 6.78 -9.83 12.61
CA LYS A 145 6.46 -11.28 12.62
C LYS A 145 6.59 -11.91 14.01
N ALA A 146 7.63 -11.56 14.75
CA ALA A 146 7.85 -12.07 16.10
C ALA A 146 6.72 -11.67 17.07
N LYS A 147 6.10 -10.51 16.85
CA LYS A 147 4.94 -10.04 17.60
C LYS A 147 3.60 -10.56 17.06
N GLY A 148 3.62 -11.44 16.05
CA GLY A 148 2.43 -12.10 15.49
C GLY A 148 1.63 -11.24 14.50
N ALA A 149 2.14 -10.09 14.08
CA ALA A 149 1.52 -9.24 13.06
C ALA A 149 2.06 -9.55 11.66
N GLU A 150 1.34 -9.12 10.62
CA GLU A 150 1.75 -9.29 9.24
C GLU A 150 2.41 -8.03 8.68
N PRO A 151 3.66 -8.09 8.16
CA PRO A 151 4.35 -6.95 7.60
C PRO A 151 3.98 -6.72 6.14
N ILE A 152 3.64 -5.47 5.82
CA ILE A 152 3.39 -4.98 4.46
C ILE A 152 4.39 -3.87 4.16
N VAL A 153 5.17 -4.03 3.11
CA VAL A 153 6.16 -3.04 2.66
C VAL A 153 5.58 -2.22 1.53
N VAL A 154 5.70 -0.92 1.60
CA VAL A 154 5.19 -0.03 0.56
C VAL A 154 6.28 0.22 -0.49
N ASP A 155 5.99 -0.13 -1.74
CA ASP A 155 6.73 0.38 -2.88
C ASP A 155 6.34 1.85 -3.09
N THR A 156 7.29 2.75 -2.84
CA THR A 156 7.07 4.18 -2.98
C THR A 156 7.24 4.63 -4.42
N TRP A 157 6.52 5.69 -4.81
CA TRP A 157 6.56 6.22 -6.17
C TRP A 157 7.80 7.05 -6.47
N ALA A 158 8.19 7.07 -7.72
CA ALA A 158 9.24 7.92 -8.26
C ALA A 158 8.83 9.41 -8.19
N ARG A 159 9.81 10.29 -8.09
CA ARG A 159 9.57 11.72 -8.25
C ARG A 159 9.09 12.02 -9.66
N GLN A 160 8.19 13.01 -9.80
CA GLN A 160 7.59 13.38 -11.09
C GLN A 160 8.62 13.70 -12.19
N ASN A 161 9.76 14.28 -11.79
CA ASN A 161 10.85 14.62 -12.71
C ASN A 161 11.91 13.53 -12.87
N LYS A 162 11.67 12.33 -12.33
CA LYS A 162 12.53 11.15 -12.44
C LYS A 162 11.69 9.87 -12.58
N PRO A 163 10.79 9.80 -13.58
CA PRO A 163 9.91 8.65 -13.76
C PRO A 163 10.66 7.35 -14.03
N GLU A 164 11.89 7.43 -14.56
CA GLU A 164 12.81 6.30 -14.78
C GLU A 164 13.20 5.58 -13.48
N ASP A 165 13.06 6.21 -12.33
CA ASP A 165 13.35 5.59 -11.04
C ASP A 165 12.25 4.62 -10.60
N THR A 166 11.05 4.63 -11.20
CA THR A 166 9.93 3.74 -10.84
C THR A 166 10.34 2.28 -10.79
N LYS A 167 10.94 1.79 -11.89
CA LYS A 167 11.39 0.40 -11.97
C LYS A 167 12.49 0.08 -10.95
N LYS A 168 13.43 0.98 -10.74
CA LYS A 168 14.53 0.80 -9.79
C LYS A 168 14.02 0.72 -8.36
N LEU A 169 13.02 1.55 -8.00
CA LEU A 169 12.36 1.53 -6.69
C LEU A 169 11.65 0.20 -6.48
N ALA A 170 10.79 -0.20 -7.42
CA ALA A 170 10.05 -1.44 -7.33
C ALA A 170 10.98 -2.65 -7.21
N ASP A 171 11.99 -2.79 -8.10
CA ASP A 171 12.92 -3.91 -8.07
C ASP A 171 13.72 -3.97 -6.75
N SER A 172 14.18 -2.83 -6.24
CA SER A 172 14.93 -2.77 -4.99
C SER A 172 14.07 -3.13 -3.77
N ILE A 173 12.86 -2.59 -3.69
CA ILE A 173 11.94 -2.83 -2.58
C ILE A 173 11.44 -4.26 -2.60
N ILE A 174 11.04 -4.78 -3.77
CA ILE A 174 10.58 -6.18 -3.91
C ILE A 174 11.72 -7.15 -3.56
N SER A 175 12.94 -6.89 -4.03
CA SER A 175 14.09 -7.72 -3.69
C SER A 175 14.33 -7.76 -2.18
N ALA A 176 14.33 -6.61 -1.51
CA ALA A 176 14.52 -6.52 -0.07
C ALA A 176 13.38 -7.17 0.74
N ALA A 177 12.13 -7.02 0.29
CA ALA A 177 10.98 -7.67 0.89
C ALA A 177 11.02 -9.19 0.73
N ASN A 178 11.45 -9.68 -0.44
CA ASN A 178 11.64 -11.11 -0.72
C ASN A 178 12.69 -11.77 0.18
N GLU A 179 13.73 -11.03 0.60
CA GLU A 179 14.74 -11.51 1.55
C GLU A 179 14.15 -11.77 2.96
N SER A 180 13.00 -11.20 3.24
CA SER A 180 12.31 -11.28 4.54
C SER A 180 10.92 -11.91 4.46
N ASP A 181 10.51 -12.42 3.29
CA ASP A 181 9.18 -12.96 3.00
C ASP A 181 8.07 -11.99 3.45
N ALA A 182 8.19 -10.71 3.10
CA ALA A 182 7.20 -9.68 3.33
C ALA A 182 6.41 -9.38 2.06
N ILE A 183 5.16 -8.93 2.23
CA ILE A 183 4.30 -8.49 1.13
C ILE A 183 4.73 -7.09 0.69
N VAL A 184 4.65 -6.83 -0.62
CA VAL A 184 4.84 -5.48 -1.17
C VAL A 184 3.52 -4.95 -1.68
N LEU A 185 3.13 -3.77 -1.22
CA LEU A 185 2.03 -2.99 -1.78
C LEU A 185 2.60 -2.08 -2.88
N PRO A 186 2.26 -2.31 -4.17
CA PRO A 186 2.96 -1.70 -5.31
C PRO A 186 2.43 -0.29 -5.65
N VAL A 187 2.43 0.62 -4.67
CA VAL A 187 1.88 1.98 -4.84
C VAL A 187 2.65 2.78 -5.88
N GLY A 188 3.98 2.61 -5.94
CA GLY A 188 4.82 3.30 -6.92
C GLY A 188 4.51 2.92 -8.36
N LEU A 189 4.23 1.64 -8.60
CA LEU A 189 3.80 1.14 -9.91
C LEU A 189 2.42 1.68 -10.29
N ALA A 190 1.48 1.69 -9.35
CA ALA A 190 0.15 2.25 -9.57
C ALA A 190 0.19 3.77 -9.85
N PHE A 191 1.08 4.52 -9.19
CA PHE A 191 1.33 5.94 -9.51
C PHE A 191 1.79 6.12 -10.95
N ALA A 192 2.76 5.33 -11.39
CA ALA A 192 3.27 5.40 -12.76
C ALA A 192 2.18 5.04 -13.79
N GLU A 193 1.37 4.04 -13.51
CA GLU A 193 0.26 3.66 -14.39
C GLU A 193 -0.83 4.73 -14.40
N SER A 194 -1.14 5.37 -13.27
CA SER A 194 -2.05 6.53 -13.22
C SER A 194 -1.57 7.67 -14.11
N LEU A 195 -0.30 8.04 -14.02
CA LEU A 195 0.28 9.10 -14.85
C LEU A 195 0.29 8.78 -16.34
N LYS A 196 0.39 7.50 -16.70
CA LYS A 196 0.33 7.03 -18.08
C LYS A 196 -1.10 7.06 -18.63
N GLN A 197 -2.08 6.58 -17.86
CA GLN A 197 -3.47 6.51 -18.30
C GLN A 197 -4.20 7.85 -18.22
N ARG A 198 -3.90 8.65 -17.18
CA ARG A 198 -4.52 9.94 -16.89
C ARG A 198 -3.46 11.00 -16.60
N PRO A 199 -2.71 11.47 -17.63
CA PRO A 199 -1.67 12.49 -17.47
C PRO A 199 -2.22 13.84 -16.99
N ASP A 200 -3.53 14.06 -17.12
CA ASP A 200 -4.26 15.22 -16.60
C ASP A 200 -4.50 15.15 -15.09
N LEU A 201 -4.48 13.95 -14.48
CA LEU A 201 -4.68 13.77 -13.06
C LEU A 201 -3.38 14.04 -12.30
N VAL A 202 -3.40 15.10 -11.51
CA VAL A 202 -2.21 15.54 -10.77
C VAL A 202 -1.98 14.64 -9.56
N MET A 203 -0.98 13.75 -9.64
CA MET A 203 -0.63 12.82 -8.57
C MET A 203 0.43 13.36 -7.60
N HIS A 204 1.30 14.27 -8.06
CA HIS A 204 2.37 14.88 -7.26
C HIS A 204 2.06 16.35 -6.96
N GLN A 205 2.50 16.80 -5.80
CA GLN A 205 2.48 18.22 -5.46
C GLN A 205 3.52 19.02 -6.28
N LYS A 206 3.51 20.35 -6.12
CA LYS A 206 4.43 21.27 -6.83
C LYS A 206 5.91 20.94 -6.60
N ASP A 207 6.24 20.30 -5.49
CA ASP A 207 7.60 19.83 -5.17
C ASP A 207 8.02 18.59 -5.96
N LYS A 208 7.13 18.04 -6.79
CA LYS A 208 7.35 16.88 -7.65
C LYS A 208 7.66 15.59 -6.88
N SER A 209 7.32 15.53 -5.60
CA SER A 209 7.65 14.43 -4.70
C SER A 209 6.46 13.97 -3.87
N HIS A 210 5.88 14.87 -3.05
CA HIS A 210 4.77 14.52 -2.18
C HIS A 210 3.48 14.23 -2.95
N PRO A 211 2.62 13.37 -2.43
CA PRO A 211 1.37 13.03 -3.07
C PRO A 211 0.37 14.19 -2.98
N THR A 212 -0.48 14.34 -3.98
CA THR A 212 -1.72 15.11 -3.86
C THR A 212 -2.78 14.29 -3.12
N ALA A 213 -3.98 14.85 -2.93
CA ALA A 213 -5.13 14.10 -2.43
C ALA A 213 -5.43 12.85 -3.29
N ALA A 214 -5.28 12.94 -4.62
CA ALA A 214 -5.44 11.80 -5.53
C ALA A 214 -4.42 10.69 -5.26
N GLY A 215 -3.14 11.06 -5.05
CA GLY A 215 -2.09 10.10 -4.72
C GLY A 215 -2.33 9.41 -3.37
N SER A 216 -2.72 10.18 -2.34
CA SER A 216 -3.05 9.61 -1.02
C SER A 216 -4.31 8.74 -1.07
N TYR A 217 -5.29 9.10 -1.89
CA TYR A 217 -6.50 8.30 -2.13
C TYR A 217 -6.16 6.95 -2.77
N LEU A 218 -5.36 6.95 -3.84
CA LEU A 218 -4.90 5.72 -4.50
C LEU A 218 -4.22 4.78 -3.50
N TYR A 219 -3.29 5.30 -2.70
CA TYR A 219 -2.61 4.52 -1.68
C TYR A 219 -3.59 3.92 -0.67
N GLY A 220 -4.55 4.71 -0.17
CA GLY A 220 -5.59 4.23 0.75
C GLY A 220 -6.50 3.16 0.12
N ALA A 221 -6.87 3.33 -1.16
CA ALA A 221 -7.69 2.37 -1.91
C ALA A 221 -6.96 1.04 -2.17
N MET A 222 -5.66 1.09 -2.47
CA MET A 222 -4.83 -0.11 -2.60
C MET A 222 -4.69 -0.87 -1.28
N LEU A 223 -4.48 -0.14 -0.16
CA LEU A 223 -4.51 -0.76 1.17
C LEU A 223 -5.85 -1.43 1.44
N TYR A 224 -6.96 -0.78 1.10
CA TYR A 224 -8.29 -1.36 1.26
C TYR A 224 -8.43 -2.67 0.49
N GLY A 225 -8.04 -2.69 -0.78
CA GLY A 225 -8.08 -3.88 -1.64
C GLY A 225 -7.25 -5.05 -1.07
N LEU A 226 -6.01 -4.76 -0.66
CA LEU A 226 -5.11 -5.78 -0.08
C LEU A 226 -5.66 -6.32 1.25
N LEU A 227 -6.03 -5.43 2.18
CA LEU A 227 -6.40 -5.81 3.54
C LEU A 227 -7.72 -6.57 3.63
N PHE A 228 -8.70 -6.23 2.79
CA PHE A 228 -10.05 -6.79 2.91
C PHE A 228 -10.44 -7.69 1.73
N LYS A 229 -9.59 -7.85 0.74
CA LYS A 229 -9.86 -8.62 -0.50
C LYS A 229 -11.19 -8.19 -1.15
N LYS A 230 -11.44 -6.90 -1.14
CA LYS A 230 -12.65 -6.27 -1.68
C LYS A 230 -12.27 -5.14 -2.62
N SER A 231 -12.96 -5.09 -3.76
CA SER A 231 -12.79 -3.97 -4.68
C SER A 231 -13.28 -2.66 -4.05
N PRO A 232 -12.53 -1.57 -4.13
CA PRO A 232 -13.01 -0.24 -3.80
C PRO A 232 -13.88 0.38 -4.89
N GLU A 233 -14.07 -0.29 -6.03
CA GLU A 233 -14.85 0.24 -7.14
C GLU A 233 -16.31 0.48 -6.77
N GLY A 234 -16.83 1.63 -7.18
CA GLY A 234 -18.22 2.03 -6.92
C GLY A 234 -18.46 2.61 -5.53
N MET A 235 -17.43 2.76 -4.69
CA MET A 235 -17.56 3.45 -3.42
C MET A 235 -17.82 4.94 -3.60
N ALA A 236 -18.71 5.50 -2.78
CA ALA A 236 -19.08 6.90 -2.81
C ALA A 236 -18.06 7.83 -2.11
N TYR A 237 -17.16 7.27 -1.27
CA TYR A 237 -16.16 8.04 -0.55
C TYR A 237 -15.17 8.71 -1.49
N LEU A 238 -15.08 10.03 -1.43
CA LEU A 238 -14.24 10.87 -2.30
C LEU A 238 -13.02 11.49 -1.60
N GLY A 239 -12.78 11.13 -0.33
CA GLY A 239 -11.82 11.82 0.52
C GLY A 239 -12.48 12.94 1.35
N GLU A 240 -11.97 13.18 2.56
CA GLU A 240 -12.53 14.16 3.50
C GLU A 240 -11.51 15.26 3.88
N CYS A 241 -10.26 15.15 3.39
CA CYS A 241 -9.24 16.16 3.63
C CYS A 241 -9.33 17.26 2.58
N GLU A 242 -9.29 18.52 3.00
CA GLU A 242 -9.34 19.71 2.16
C GLU A 242 -10.54 19.72 1.20
N LYS A 243 -10.35 19.22 -0.01
CA LYS A 243 -11.42 19.07 -1.02
C LYS A 243 -11.56 17.62 -1.42
N PRO A 244 -12.79 17.10 -1.46
CA PRO A 244 -13.03 15.78 -2.01
C PRO A 244 -12.59 15.71 -3.48
N LEU A 245 -12.20 14.52 -3.92
CA LEU A 245 -11.91 14.26 -5.33
C LEU A 245 -13.18 14.43 -6.17
N LYS A 246 -13.01 14.70 -7.45
CA LYS A 246 -14.09 14.58 -8.40
C LYS A 246 -14.52 13.12 -8.50
N PRO A 247 -15.82 12.82 -8.64
CA PRO A 247 -16.30 11.44 -8.72
C PRO A 247 -15.62 10.60 -9.81
N GLU A 248 -15.36 11.19 -10.99
CA GLU A 248 -14.68 10.53 -12.09
C GLU A 248 -13.22 10.18 -11.78
N ASP A 249 -12.51 11.03 -11.01
CA ASP A 249 -11.14 10.78 -10.60
C ASP A 249 -11.09 9.67 -9.54
N ALA A 250 -12.00 9.72 -8.56
CA ALA A 250 -12.10 8.66 -7.54
C ALA A 250 -12.44 7.31 -8.18
N LYS A 251 -13.39 7.26 -9.11
CA LYS A 251 -13.75 6.04 -9.85
C LYS A 251 -12.58 5.45 -10.61
N PHE A 252 -11.79 6.29 -11.28
CA PHE A 252 -10.58 5.86 -11.97
C PHE A 252 -9.55 5.26 -10.99
N LEU A 253 -9.29 5.96 -9.88
CA LEU A 253 -8.31 5.51 -8.87
C LEU A 253 -8.76 4.24 -8.13
N GLN A 254 -10.08 4.09 -7.89
CA GLN A 254 -10.65 2.88 -7.30
C GLN A 254 -10.42 1.66 -8.21
N LYS A 255 -10.69 1.83 -9.51
CA LYS A 255 -10.44 0.77 -10.48
C LYS A 255 -8.95 0.42 -10.55
N LEU A 256 -8.08 1.42 -10.69
CA LEU A 256 -6.63 1.23 -10.74
C LEU A 256 -6.08 0.56 -9.49
N ALA A 257 -6.66 0.84 -8.33
CA ALA A 257 -6.25 0.24 -7.07
C ALA A 257 -6.62 -1.25 -6.95
N TRP A 258 -7.58 -1.72 -7.76
CA TRP A 258 -8.04 -3.11 -7.77
C TRP A 258 -7.38 -3.96 -8.86
N ASP A 259 -7.07 -3.37 -10.03
CA ASP A 259 -6.41 -4.01 -11.16
C ASP A 259 -4.96 -4.44 -10.81
#